data_6dc76b7ee54e4450ae4b351c244ef1c8
#
_entry.id   6dc76b7ee54e4450ae4b351c244ef1c8
#
_cell.length_a   1.000
_cell.length_b   1.000
_cell.length_c   1.000
_cell.angle_alpha   90.00
_cell.angle_beta   90.00
_cell.angle_gamma   90.00
#
_symmetry.space_group_name_H-M   'P 1'
#
loop_
_entity.id
_entity.type
_entity.pdbx_description
1 polymer ?
#
loop_
_entity_poly.entity_id
_entity_poly.type
_entity_poly.pdbx_seq_one_letter_code
_entity_poly.pdbx_strand_id
1 'polypeptide(L)'
;MPEFVDERLDDPEVLQAADHLLRPLAQAGARLRRDAVDAEAAIVPLADEPRPRAVVAVGPEARLLRAVLEPVCPVPFVAWPSLGLPGWVGPLDLVVVLGGGSAALTCAHEALRRGSRVLVTAPEDSSLARQSASRATTLLPVSTNDPLTAAIVALLALQEMGLGTPVSASAVAAAMDAVAVEAGHAVDVSVNPAKAVALELADAQPLVWGGSVLAARASRRIAESLRTASGRVALAADASELLPILASTQPRDPFADPFEGATEERPVLVLVDDGFGDEADDERHEALEHNARVADVRVCTLTHAGGTAMERYATVLAKGRFAAAYLQIGLGRVL
;
A
#
# COMPACT_ATOMS: atom_id res chain seq x y z
N MET A 1 0.83 27.87 3.39
CA MET A 1 0.47 26.52 2.86
C MET A 1 -0.99 26.56 2.46
N PRO A 2 -1.50 25.70 1.55
CA PRO A 2 -2.94 25.68 1.29
C PRO A 2 -3.68 25.28 2.57
N GLU A 3 -4.70 26.06 2.90
CA GLU A 3 -5.58 25.84 4.04
C GLU A 3 -6.54 24.69 3.71
N PHE A 4 -6.76 23.81 4.69
CA PHE A 4 -7.76 22.76 4.57
C PHE A 4 -9.15 23.38 4.77
N VAL A 5 -10.08 23.05 3.89
CA VAL A 5 -11.46 23.56 3.91
C VAL A 5 -12.41 22.38 3.96
N ASP A 6 -13.10 22.21 5.08
CA ASP A 6 -13.96 21.06 5.38
C ASP A 6 -15.11 20.91 4.38
N GLU A 7 -15.70 22.04 3.97
CA GLU A 7 -16.85 22.08 3.05
C GLU A 7 -16.53 21.44 1.68
N ARG A 8 -15.25 21.42 1.28
CA ARG A 8 -14.83 20.76 0.02
C ARG A 8 -15.10 19.26 0.01
N LEU A 9 -15.21 18.63 1.19
CA LEU A 9 -15.39 17.19 1.30
C LEU A 9 -16.82 16.74 0.91
N ASP A 10 -17.79 17.65 0.94
CA ASP A 10 -19.18 17.38 0.55
C ASP A 10 -19.68 18.29 -0.60
N ASP A 11 -18.81 19.17 -1.14
CA ASP A 11 -19.14 20.01 -2.29
C ASP A 11 -19.18 19.16 -3.59
N PRO A 12 -20.34 19.04 -4.25
CA PRO A 12 -20.49 18.21 -5.43
C PRO A 12 -19.60 18.63 -6.62
N GLU A 13 -19.34 19.94 -6.79
CA GLU A 13 -18.50 20.44 -7.88
C GLU A 13 -17.03 20.09 -7.64
N VAL A 14 -16.56 20.25 -6.39
CA VAL A 14 -15.20 19.87 -5.98
C VAL A 14 -15.00 18.37 -6.11
N LEU A 15 -15.95 17.56 -5.64
CA LEU A 15 -15.89 16.10 -5.72
C LEU A 15 -15.94 15.61 -7.16
N GLN A 16 -16.70 16.26 -8.04
CA GLN A 16 -16.69 15.97 -9.47
C GLN A 16 -15.34 16.28 -10.12
N ALA A 17 -14.73 17.40 -9.79
CA ALA A 17 -13.39 17.75 -10.26
C ALA A 17 -12.33 16.76 -9.77
N ALA A 18 -12.51 16.23 -8.55
CA ALA A 18 -11.63 15.26 -7.91
C ALA A 18 -11.92 13.79 -8.33
N ASP A 19 -12.84 13.53 -9.26
CA ASP A 19 -13.19 12.17 -9.68
C ASP A 19 -11.98 11.34 -10.15
N HIS A 20 -10.98 11.99 -10.75
CA HIS A 20 -9.74 11.35 -11.17
C HIS A 20 -8.91 10.77 -10.01
N LEU A 21 -9.11 11.25 -8.76
CA LEU A 21 -8.49 10.71 -7.54
C LEU A 21 -9.35 9.58 -6.94
N LEU A 22 -10.66 9.76 -6.90
CA LEU A 22 -11.59 8.85 -6.19
C LEU A 22 -12.02 7.65 -7.04
N ARG A 23 -12.29 7.84 -8.34
CA ARG A 23 -12.71 6.76 -9.25
C ARG A 23 -11.71 5.60 -9.32
N PRO A 24 -10.38 5.81 -9.42
CA PRO A 24 -9.42 4.72 -9.39
C PRO A 24 -9.47 3.89 -8.10
N LEU A 25 -9.76 4.51 -6.96
CA LEU A 25 -9.92 3.82 -5.68
C LEU A 25 -11.23 3.03 -5.65
N ALA A 26 -12.33 3.65 -6.06
CA ALA A 26 -13.65 3.01 -6.11
C ALA A 26 -13.71 1.81 -7.07
N GLN A 27 -12.94 1.82 -8.14
CA GLN A 27 -12.92 0.74 -9.14
C GLN A 27 -11.82 -0.31 -8.90
N ALA A 28 -11.03 -0.17 -7.83
CA ALA A 28 -9.86 -1.01 -7.63
C ALA A 28 -10.20 -2.51 -7.50
N GLY A 29 -11.28 -2.86 -6.78
CA GLY A 29 -11.74 -4.24 -6.68
C GLY A 29 -12.21 -4.83 -8.01
N ALA A 30 -12.99 -4.07 -8.79
CA ALA A 30 -13.44 -4.51 -10.10
C ALA A 30 -12.28 -4.72 -11.08
N ARG A 31 -11.26 -3.85 -11.04
CA ARG A 31 -10.03 -4.02 -11.84
C ARG A 31 -9.27 -5.27 -11.42
N LEU A 32 -9.06 -5.47 -10.13
CA LEU A 32 -8.36 -6.66 -9.63
C LEU A 32 -9.03 -7.97 -10.10
N ARG A 33 -10.37 -8.06 -10.05
CA ARG A 33 -11.08 -9.25 -10.55
C ARG A 33 -10.83 -9.48 -12.03
N ARG A 34 -10.91 -8.44 -12.85
CA ARG A 34 -10.67 -8.53 -14.29
C ARG A 34 -9.24 -8.95 -14.57
N ASP A 35 -8.26 -8.27 -13.97
CA ASP A 35 -6.84 -8.54 -14.20
C ASP A 35 -6.44 -9.96 -13.75
N ALA A 36 -7.06 -10.48 -12.68
CA ALA A 36 -6.85 -11.87 -12.24
C ALA A 36 -7.39 -12.89 -13.27
N VAL A 37 -8.55 -12.61 -13.88
CA VAL A 37 -9.12 -13.45 -14.96
C VAL A 37 -8.28 -13.34 -16.22
N ASP A 38 -7.88 -12.15 -16.62
CA ASP A 38 -7.06 -11.94 -17.82
C ASP A 38 -5.69 -12.62 -17.72
N ALA A 39 -5.14 -12.72 -16.50
CA ALA A 39 -3.87 -13.40 -16.25
C ALA A 39 -3.97 -14.93 -16.15
N GLU A 40 -5.16 -15.50 -15.99
CA GLU A 40 -5.37 -16.94 -15.74
C GLU A 40 -4.71 -17.84 -16.80
N ALA A 41 -4.87 -17.48 -18.08
CA ALA A 41 -4.27 -18.22 -19.18
C ALA A 41 -2.73 -18.28 -19.15
N ALA A 42 -2.09 -17.25 -18.55
CA ALA A 42 -0.63 -17.22 -18.36
C ALA A 42 -0.21 -17.91 -17.04
N ILE A 43 -1.09 -17.97 -16.06
CA ILE A 43 -0.83 -18.54 -14.73
C ILE A 43 -0.93 -20.07 -14.75
N VAL A 44 -1.99 -20.64 -15.32
CA VAL A 44 -2.26 -22.10 -15.30
C VAL A 44 -1.07 -22.94 -15.74
N PRO A 45 -0.33 -22.62 -16.83
CA PRO A 45 0.83 -23.43 -17.24
C PRO A 45 2.00 -23.41 -16.24
N LEU A 46 2.04 -22.48 -15.28
CA LEU A 46 3.12 -22.38 -14.30
C LEU A 46 3.12 -23.53 -13.28
N ALA A 47 2.01 -24.26 -13.15
CA ALA A 47 1.93 -25.47 -12.33
C ALA A 47 2.95 -26.54 -12.72
N ASP A 48 3.24 -26.66 -14.02
CA ASP A 48 4.16 -27.66 -14.57
C ASP A 48 5.62 -27.18 -14.60
N GLU A 49 5.87 -25.93 -14.26
CA GLU A 49 7.20 -25.34 -14.25
C GLU A 49 8.08 -25.88 -13.11
N PRO A 50 9.36 -26.19 -13.36
CA PRO A 50 10.25 -26.68 -12.32
C PRO A 50 10.42 -25.63 -11.21
N ARG A 51 10.47 -26.12 -9.97
CA ARG A 51 10.70 -25.24 -8.80
C ARG A 51 12.03 -24.50 -8.95
N PRO A 52 12.04 -23.16 -8.81
CA PRO A 52 13.29 -22.40 -8.87
C PRO A 52 14.14 -22.66 -7.63
N ARG A 53 15.46 -22.40 -7.73
CA ARG A 53 16.38 -22.43 -6.58
C ARG A 53 16.13 -21.29 -5.63
N ALA A 54 15.79 -20.10 -6.15
CA ALA A 54 15.43 -18.91 -5.39
C ALA A 54 14.50 -18.00 -6.21
N VAL A 55 13.79 -17.11 -5.52
CA VAL A 55 12.93 -16.08 -6.13
C VAL A 55 13.47 -14.71 -5.78
N VAL A 56 13.64 -13.86 -6.79
CA VAL A 56 13.99 -12.44 -6.61
C VAL A 56 12.85 -11.59 -7.15
N ALA A 57 12.20 -10.82 -6.28
CA ALA A 57 11.17 -9.87 -6.66
C ALA A 57 11.74 -8.45 -6.74
N VAL A 58 11.38 -7.72 -7.79
CA VAL A 58 11.77 -6.32 -8.01
C VAL A 58 10.54 -5.47 -8.33
N GLY A 59 10.57 -4.21 -7.96
CA GLY A 59 9.49 -3.25 -8.21
C GLY A 59 8.79 -2.77 -6.93
N PRO A 60 7.76 -1.92 -7.07
CA PRO A 60 7.17 -1.18 -5.95
C PRO A 60 6.64 -2.05 -4.80
N GLU A 61 6.03 -3.21 -5.12
CA GLU A 61 5.46 -4.13 -4.12
C GLU A 61 6.27 -5.42 -3.91
N ALA A 62 7.54 -5.47 -4.32
CA ALA A 62 8.42 -6.61 -4.03
C ALA A 62 8.50 -6.92 -2.52
N ARG A 63 8.46 -5.88 -1.67
CA ARG A 63 8.45 -6.04 -0.22
C ARG A 63 7.12 -6.58 0.32
N LEU A 64 6.00 -6.35 -0.35
CA LEU A 64 4.71 -6.97 -0.01
C LEU A 64 4.78 -8.46 -0.31
N LEU A 65 5.25 -8.85 -1.50
CA LEU A 65 5.45 -10.26 -1.83
C LEU A 65 6.34 -10.94 -0.80
N ARG A 66 7.44 -10.29 -0.40
CA ARG A 66 8.32 -10.81 0.64
C ARG A 66 7.60 -11.00 1.96
N ALA A 67 6.83 -10.00 2.41
CA ALA A 67 6.10 -10.07 3.67
C ALA A 67 5.11 -11.25 3.72
N VAL A 68 4.48 -11.56 2.58
CA VAL A 68 3.51 -12.67 2.45
C VAL A 68 4.22 -14.02 2.31
N LEU A 69 5.30 -14.08 1.53
CA LEU A 69 5.89 -15.35 1.08
C LEU A 69 7.05 -15.82 1.95
N GLU A 70 7.86 -14.92 2.53
CA GLU A 70 9.06 -15.30 3.28
C GLU A 70 8.80 -16.33 4.40
N PRO A 71 7.67 -16.29 5.13
CA PRO A 71 7.38 -17.28 6.17
C PRO A 71 7.04 -18.67 5.63
N VAL A 72 6.62 -18.81 4.36
CA VAL A 72 5.99 -20.04 3.83
C VAL A 72 6.62 -20.53 2.53
N CYS A 73 7.40 -19.70 1.85
CA CYS A 73 8.03 -20.05 0.57
C CYS A 73 9.07 -21.16 0.78
N PRO A 74 8.98 -22.28 0.04
CA PRO A 74 9.91 -23.41 0.22
C PRO A 74 11.31 -23.18 -0.36
N VAL A 75 11.56 -21.99 -0.92
CA VAL A 75 12.85 -21.57 -1.45
C VAL A 75 13.18 -20.15 -0.97
N PRO A 76 14.45 -19.73 -0.96
CA PRO A 76 14.82 -18.37 -0.59
C PRO A 76 14.07 -17.33 -1.42
N PHE A 77 13.45 -16.36 -0.75
CA PHE A 77 12.74 -15.23 -1.35
C PHE A 77 13.43 -13.92 -1.03
N VAL A 78 13.73 -13.10 -2.05
CA VAL A 78 14.42 -11.82 -1.89
C VAL A 78 13.63 -10.70 -2.56
N ALA A 79 13.25 -9.67 -1.80
CA ALA A 79 12.78 -8.40 -2.35
C ALA A 79 14.01 -7.50 -2.61
N TRP A 80 14.38 -7.33 -3.87
CA TRP A 80 15.58 -6.62 -4.26
C TRP A 80 15.30 -5.14 -4.52
N PRO A 81 15.94 -4.21 -3.78
CA PRO A 81 15.61 -2.79 -3.85
C PRO A 81 16.44 -1.99 -4.84
N SER A 82 17.49 -2.58 -5.40
CA SER A 82 18.52 -1.87 -6.18
C SER A 82 18.36 -2.07 -7.69
N LEU A 83 19.08 -1.25 -8.45
CA LEU A 83 19.26 -1.46 -9.88
C LEU A 83 20.07 -2.76 -10.13
N GLY A 84 19.73 -3.44 -11.21
CA GLY A 84 20.34 -4.72 -11.54
C GLY A 84 19.83 -5.86 -10.66
N LEU A 85 20.58 -6.95 -10.59
CA LEU A 85 20.24 -8.15 -9.82
C LEU A 85 21.40 -8.59 -8.94
N PRO A 86 21.12 -9.34 -7.85
CA PRO A 86 22.18 -9.98 -7.05
C PRO A 86 23.11 -10.82 -7.92
N GLY A 87 24.39 -10.82 -7.61
CA GLY A 87 25.43 -11.50 -8.41
C GLY A 87 25.23 -13.02 -8.57
N TRP A 88 24.49 -13.65 -7.64
CA TRP A 88 24.22 -15.09 -7.64
C TRP A 88 23.03 -15.52 -8.51
N VAL A 89 22.23 -14.57 -9.01
CA VAL A 89 21.04 -14.88 -9.86
C VAL A 89 21.50 -15.48 -11.20
N GLY A 90 20.89 -16.57 -11.59
CA GLY A 90 21.21 -17.33 -12.79
C GLY A 90 20.06 -18.21 -13.29
N PRO A 91 20.36 -19.19 -14.17
CA PRO A 91 19.34 -19.95 -14.92
C PRO A 91 18.36 -20.78 -14.05
N LEU A 92 18.72 -21.08 -12.80
CA LEU A 92 17.89 -21.85 -11.89
C LEU A 92 16.98 -20.97 -11.02
N ASP A 93 17.08 -19.65 -11.15
CA ASP A 93 16.35 -18.70 -10.33
C ASP A 93 15.16 -18.11 -11.11
N LEU A 94 14.18 -17.62 -10.35
CA LEU A 94 13.02 -16.90 -10.87
C LEU A 94 13.12 -15.44 -10.50
N VAL A 95 12.97 -14.56 -11.49
CA VAL A 95 12.88 -13.12 -11.25
C VAL A 95 11.45 -12.65 -11.50
N VAL A 96 10.83 -12.03 -10.49
CA VAL A 96 9.48 -11.46 -10.55
C VAL A 96 9.61 -9.95 -10.65
N VAL A 97 9.12 -9.38 -11.74
CA VAL A 97 9.18 -7.94 -12.03
C VAL A 97 7.79 -7.34 -11.91
N LEU A 98 7.60 -6.49 -10.90
CA LEU A 98 6.31 -5.87 -10.59
C LEU A 98 6.26 -4.44 -11.14
N GLY A 99 5.42 -4.25 -12.16
CA GLY A 99 5.19 -2.95 -12.76
C GLY A 99 6.35 -2.45 -13.62
N GLY A 100 6.19 -1.20 -14.10
CA GLY A 100 7.07 -0.57 -15.08
C GLY A 100 8.12 0.36 -14.48
N GLY A 101 8.86 1.00 -15.40
CA GLY A 101 9.94 1.92 -15.12
C GLY A 101 11.30 1.39 -15.58
N SER A 102 12.27 2.29 -15.72
CA SER A 102 13.60 1.95 -16.25
C SER A 102 14.35 0.92 -15.38
N ALA A 103 14.17 0.98 -14.07
CA ALA A 103 14.79 0.03 -13.14
C ALA A 103 14.24 -1.39 -13.32
N ALA A 104 12.93 -1.54 -13.45
CA ALA A 104 12.26 -2.84 -13.69
C ALA A 104 12.74 -3.46 -15.02
N LEU A 105 12.80 -2.65 -16.08
CA LEU A 105 13.28 -3.08 -17.39
C LEU A 105 14.74 -3.52 -17.34
N THR A 106 15.61 -2.78 -16.63
CA THR A 106 17.01 -3.14 -16.45
C THR A 106 17.14 -4.50 -15.75
N CYS A 107 16.36 -4.74 -14.69
CA CYS A 107 16.35 -6.02 -13.99
C CYS A 107 15.85 -7.17 -14.88
N ALA A 108 14.77 -6.94 -15.65
CA ALA A 108 14.26 -7.95 -16.60
C ALA A 108 15.31 -8.33 -17.66
N HIS A 109 15.94 -7.36 -18.29
CA HIS A 109 17.01 -7.60 -19.28
C HIS A 109 18.20 -8.34 -18.66
N GLU A 110 18.60 -7.97 -17.46
CA GLU A 110 19.72 -8.64 -16.78
C GLU A 110 19.37 -10.09 -16.44
N ALA A 111 18.14 -10.36 -15.96
CA ALA A 111 17.64 -11.71 -15.71
C ALA A 111 17.70 -12.58 -16.99
N LEU A 112 17.20 -12.06 -18.09
CA LEU A 112 17.20 -12.75 -19.38
C LEU A 112 18.61 -13.03 -19.90
N ARG A 113 19.55 -12.05 -19.78
CA ARG A 113 20.95 -12.27 -20.15
C ARG A 113 21.62 -13.36 -19.33
N ARG A 114 21.21 -13.53 -18.07
CA ARG A 114 21.73 -14.56 -17.16
C ARG A 114 21.02 -15.91 -17.30
N GLY A 115 20.01 -15.98 -18.20
CA GLY A 115 19.24 -17.19 -18.47
C GLY A 115 18.18 -17.50 -17.40
N SER A 116 17.85 -16.57 -16.51
CA SER A 116 16.79 -16.73 -15.52
C SER A 116 15.42 -16.70 -16.16
N ARG A 117 14.45 -17.43 -15.59
CA ARG A 117 13.04 -17.24 -15.90
C ARG A 117 12.55 -15.95 -15.31
N VAL A 118 11.60 -15.31 -16.01
CA VAL A 118 11.07 -13.99 -15.60
C VAL A 118 9.55 -14.03 -15.62
N LEU A 119 8.91 -13.66 -14.50
CA LEU A 119 7.50 -13.29 -14.46
C LEU A 119 7.41 -11.75 -14.48
N VAL A 120 6.61 -11.20 -15.38
CA VAL A 120 6.43 -9.76 -15.52
C VAL A 120 4.96 -9.42 -15.34
N THR A 121 4.61 -8.58 -14.34
CA THR A 121 3.27 -7.99 -14.24
C THR A 121 3.29 -6.59 -14.85
N ALA A 122 2.63 -6.42 -15.98
CA ALA A 122 2.58 -5.14 -16.68
C ALA A 122 1.40 -5.10 -17.68
N PRO A 123 0.95 -3.90 -18.10
CA PRO A 123 0.07 -3.78 -19.25
C PRO A 123 0.72 -4.35 -20.51
N GLU A 124 -0.06 -5.05 -21.33
CA GLU A 124 0.45 -5.74 -22.54
C GLU A 124 1.12 -4.79 -23.53
N ASP A 125 0.62 -3.57 -23.63
CA ASP A 125 1.13 -2.52 -24.51
C ASP A 125 2.27 -1.70 -23.88
N SER A 126 2.71 -2.04 -22.67
CA SER A 126 3.79 -1.34 -21.97
C SER A 126 5.16 -1.57 -22.64
N SER A 127 6.09 -0.65 -22.42
CA SER A 127 7.48 -0.84 -22.84
C SER A 127 8.14 -2.02 -22.13
N LEU A 128 7.79 -2.30 -20.88
CA LEU A 128 8.30 -3.42 -20.10
C LEU A 128 7.87 -4.75 -20.76
N ALA A 129 6.57 -4.92 -21.05
CA ALA A 129 6.06 -6.13 -21.69
C ALA A 129 6.74 -6.39 -23.05
N ARG A 130 6.80 -5.37 -23.91
CA ARG A 130 7.40 -5.51 -25.25
C ARG A 130 8.91 -5.81 -25.23
N GLN A 131 9.66 -5.12 -24.37
CA GLN A 131 11.12 -5.22 -24.35
C GLN A 131 11.65 -6.40 -23.52
N SER A 132 10.83 -6.96 -22.61
CA SER A 132 11.17 -8.20 -21.88
C SER A 132 10.62 -9.48 -22.57
N ALA A 133 9.96 -9.35 -23.73
CA ALA A 133 9.39 -10.46 -24.45
C ALA A 133 10.46 -11.50 -24.85
N SER A 134 10.33 -12.73 -24.35
CA SER A 134 11.29 -13.81 -24.52
C SER A 134 10.61 -15.15 -24.23
N ARG A 135 11.23 -16.27 -24.67
CA ARG A 135 10.77 -17.62 -24.30
C ARG A 135 10.89 -17.90 -22.79
N ALA A 136 11.78 -17.18 -22.09
CA ALA A 136 11.97 -17.30 -20.67
C ALA A 136 11.11 -16.30 -19.86
N THR A 137 10.25 -15.53 -20.52
CA THR A 137 9.36 -14.55 -19.90
C THR A 137 7.92 -15.01 -19.96
N THR A 138 7.25 -15.04 -18.81
CA THR A 138 5.80 -15.12 -18.71
C THR A 138 5.26 -13.74 -18.37
N LEU A 139 4.50 -13.15 -19.28
CA LEU A 139 3.76 -11.91 -19.02
C LEU A 139 2.46 -12.24 -18.28
N LEU A 140 2.27 -11.62 -17.14
CA LEU A 140 1.04 -11.61 -16.35
C LEU A 140 0.35 -10.27 -16.65
N PRO A 141 -0.64 -10.22 -17.52
CA PRO A 141 -1.25 -8.98 -17.95
C PRO A 141 -2.02 -8.31 -16.79
N VAL A 142 -1.89 -7.00 -16.68
CA VAL A 142 -2.68 -6.16 -15.79
C VAL A 142 -3.12 -4.91 -16.55
N SER A 143 -4.31 -4.41 -16.27
CA SER A 143 -4.89 -3.28 -17.01
C SER A 143 -4.29 -1.92 -16.63
N THR A 144 -3.62 -1.84 -15.49
CA THR A 144 -3.06 -0.59 -14.96
C THR A 144 -1.72 -0.85 -14.26
N ASN A 145 -1.01 0.23 -13.95
CA ASN A 145 0.19 0.17 -13.11
C ASN A 145 -0.12 0.23 -11.60
N ASP A 146 -1.34 -0.19 -11.14
CA ASP A 146 -1.62 -0.25 -9.72
C ASP A 146 -0.74 -1.31 -9.05
N PRO A 147 0.13 -0.91 -8.09
CA PRO A 147 1.11 -1.82 -7.52
C PRO A 147 0.48 -2.98 -6.74
N LEU A 148 -0.69 -2.75 -6.10
CA LEU A 148 -1.37 -3.81 -5.34
C LEU A 148 -1.94 -4.88 -6.27
N THR A 149 -2.60 -4.48 -7.36
CA THR A 149 -3.10 -5.42 -8.38
C THR A 149 -1.96 -6.25 -8.97
N ALA A 150 -0.85 -5.60 -9.34
CA ALA A 150 0.34 -6.29 -9.85
C ALA A 150 0.89 -7.32 -8.84
N ALA A 151 0.92 -6.97 -7.54
CA ALA A 151 1.36 -7.88 -6.49
C ALA A 151 0.41 -9.07 -6.31
N ILE A 152 -0.91 -8.85 -6.31
CA ILE A 152 -1.89 -9.93 -6.17
C ILE A 152 -1.80 -10.90 -7.34
N VAL A 153 -1.74 -10.41 -8.58
CA VAL A 153 -1.59 -11.26 -9.78
C VAL A 153 -0.28 -12.05 -9.74
N ALA A 154 0.82 -11.44 -9.26
CA ALA A 154 2.07 -12.17 -9.05
C ALA A 154 1.97 -13.23 -7.95
N LEU A 155 1.24 -12.96 -6.86
CA LEU A 155 0.98 -13.96 -5.80
C LEU A 155 0.18 -15.15 -6.31
N LEU A 156 -0.82 -14.93 -7.18
CA LEU A 156 -1.55 -16.03 -7.84
C LEU A 156 -0.61 -16.91 -8.67
N ALA A 157 0.28 -16.31 -9.45
CA ALA A 157 1.26 -17.03 -10.23
C ALA A 157 2.25 -17.83 -9.37
N LEU A 158 2.74 -17.23 -8.29
CA LEU A 158 3.66 -17.89 -7.35
C LEU A 158 2.97 -19.02 -6.56
N GLN A 159 1.70 -18.85 -6.23
CA GLN A 159 0.87 -19.90 -5.64
C GLN A 159 0.74 -21.10 -6.58
N GLU A 160 0.45 -20.87 -7.87
CA GLU A 160 0.34 -21.93 -8.88
C GLU A 160 1.65 -22.72 -9.03
N MET A 161 2.80 -22.05 -8.89
CA MET A 161 4.11 -22.69 -8.83
C MET A 161 4.41 -23.42 -7.51
N GLY A 162 3.48 -23.46 -6.55
CA GLY A 162 3.68 -24.06 -5.23
C GLY A 162 4.68 -23.29 -4.34
N LEU A 163 4.80 -21.97 -4.55
CA LEU A 163 5.75 -21.09 -3.82
C LEU A 163 5.08 -20.22 -2.74
N GLY A 164 3.77 -20.34 -2.54
CA GLY A 164 3.05 -19.54 -1.56
C GLY A 164 1.75 -20.18 -1.07
N THR A 165 1.10 -19.51 -0.12
CA THR A 165 -0.23 -19.87 0.37
C THR A 165 -1.33 -19.35 -0.56
N PRO A 166 -2.53 -19.95 -0.55
CA PRO A 166 -3.65 -19.50 -1.34
C PRO A 166 -4.02 -18.04 -1.08
N VAL A 167 -4.16 -17.29 -2.17
CA VAL A 167 -4.67 -15.92 -2.19
C VAL A 167 -5.91 -15.88 -3.09
N SER A 168 -6.99 -15.28 -2.62
CA SER A 168 -8.21 -15.10 -3.41
C SER A 168 -8.32 -13.66 -3.91
N ALA A 169 -8.04 -13.45 -5.20
CA ALA A 169 -8.24 -12.13 -5.83
C ALA A 169 -9.68 -11.62 -5.67
N SER A 170 -10.66 -12.52 -5.75
CA SER A 170 -12.09 -12.17 -5.56
C SER A 170 -12.41 -11.69 -4.15
N ALA A 171 -11.84 -12.34 -3.11
CA ALA A 171 -12.05 -11.96 -1.72
C ALA A 171 -11.33 -10.62 -1.39
N VAL A 172 -10.09 -10.47 -1.86
CA VAL A 172 -9.35 -9.20 -1.74
C VAL A 172 -10.11 -8.05 -2.44
N ALA A 173 -10.62 -8.30 -3.65
CA ALA A 173 -11.43 -7.33 -4.38
C ALA A 173 -12.72 -6.96 -3.64
N ALA A 174 -13.40 -7.94 -3.04
CA ALA A 174 -14.61 -7.70 -2.24
C ALA A 174 -14.31 -6.83 -1.00
N ALA A 175 -13.17 -7.05 -0.35
CA ALA A 175 -12.72 -6.22 0.77
C ALA A 175 -12.47 -4.76 0.34
N MET A 176 -11.85 -4.56 -0.84
CA MET A 176 -11.64 -3.22 -1.40
C MET A 176 -12.96 -2.55 -1.79
N ASP A 177 -13.91 -3.28 -2.37
CA ASP A 177 -15.23 -2.75 -2.73
C ASP A 177 -16.04 -2.34 -1.49
N ALA A 178 -15.96 -3.09 -0.40
CA ALA A 178 -16.59 -2.73 0.86
C ALA A 178 -16.09 -1.36 1.37
N VAL A 179 -14.78 -1.14 1.35
CA VAL A 179 -14.20 0.17 1.71
C VAL A 179 -14.66 1.26 0.73
N ALA A 180 -14.74 0.96 -0.56
CA ALA A 180 -15.20 1.92 -1.57
C ALA A 180 -16.66 2.35 -1.37
N VAL A 181 -17.50 1.45 -0.85
CA VAL A 181 -18.88 1.77 -0.47
C VAL A 181 -18.94 2.69 0.75
N GLU A 182 -18.18 2.36 1.81
CA GLU A 182 -18.13 3.14 3.05
C GLU A 182 -17.48 4.52 2.87
N ALA A 183 -16.43 4.59 2.05
CA ALA A 183 -15.64 5.80 1.80
C ALA A 183 -16.02 6.52 0.49
N GLY A 184 -17.13 6.16 -0.13
CA GLY A 184 -17.58 6.76 -1.40
C GLY A 184 -17.84 8.26 -1.26
N HIS A 185 -17.68 9.01 -2.34
CA HIS A 185 -17.84 10.48 -2.34
C HIS A 185 -19.25 10.93 -1.96
N ALA A 186 -20.29 10.11 -2.26
CA ALA A 186 -21.67 10.40 -1.91
C ALA A 186 -22.01 10.14 -0.43
N VAL A 187 -21.10 9.55 0.34
CA VAL A 187 -21.30 9.32 1.78
C VAL A 187 -20.95 10.61 2.50
N ASP A 188 -21.93 11.10 3.30
CA ASP A 188 -21.80 12.34 4.07
C ASP A 188 -20.62 12.33 5.02
N VAL A 189 -19.99 13.48 5.22
CA VAL A 189 -18.79 13.64 6.06
C VAL A 189 -18.99 13.10 7.49
N SER A 190 -20.20 13.23 8.03
CA SER A 190 -20.53 12.80 9.39
C SER A 190 -20.47 11.30 9.63
N VAL A 191 -20.51 10.49 8.55
CA VAL A 191 -20.52 9.01 8.61
C VAL A 191 -19.46 8.36 7.71
N ASN A 192 -18.71 9.14 6.95
CA ASN A 192 -17.66 8.65 6.06
C ASN A 192 -16.34 8.52 6.84
N PRO A 193 -15.85 7.30 7.10
CA PRO A 193 -14.66 7.11 7.93
C PRO A 193 -13.38 7.68 7.31
N ALA A 194 -13.28 7.73 5.99
CA ALA A 194 -12.10 8.26 5.31
C ALA A 194 -12.08 9.80 5.31
N LYS A 195 -13.25 10.45 5.19
CA LYS A 195 -13.37 11.91 5.37
C LYS A 195 -13.07 12.31 6.81
N ALA A 196 -13.53 11.54 7.80
CA ALA A 196 -13.23 11.76 9.21
C ALA A 196 -11.71 11.72 9.47
N VAL A 197 -11.00 10.71 8.96
CA VAL A 197 -9.53 10.66 9.07
C VAL A 197 -8.87 11.84 8.35
N ALA A 198 -9.36 12.27 7.19
CA ALA A 198 -8.83 13.44 6.48
C ALA A 198 -8.95 14.73 7.29
N LEU A 199 -10.08 14.93 7.99
CA LEU A 199 -10.29 16.05 8.92
C LEU A 199 -9.27 16.03 10.08
N GLU A 200 -9.03 14.87 10.68
CA GLU A 200 -8.04 14.72 11.75
C GLU A 200 -6.61 15.02 11.28
N LEU A 201 -6.33 14.82 10.00
CA LEU A 201 -5.02 15.05 9.39
C LEU A 201 -4.87 16.44 8.75
N ALA A 202 -5.90 17.28 8.77
CA ALA A 202 -5.95 18.56 8.07
C ALA A 202 -4.79 19.51 8.40
N ASP A 203 -4.41 19.58 9.68
CA ASP A 203 -3.38 20.45 10.25
C ASP A 203 -2.22 19.68 10.90
N ALA A 204 -2.02 18.41 10.51
CA ALA A 204 -1.19 17.49 11.26
C ALA A 204 0.04 16.97 10.49
N GLN A 205 1.03 16.50 11.27
CA GLN A 205 2.11 15.63 10.82
C GLN A 205 1.76 14.17 11.16
N PRO A 206 1.36 13.35 10.20
CA PRO A 206 0.99 11.96 10.47
C PRO A 206 2.19 11.11 10.92
N LEU A 207 2.08 10.47 12.08
CA LEU A 207 2.93 9.40 12.56
C LEU A 207 2.17 8.09 12.38
N VAL A 208 2.60 7.22 11.47
CA VAL A 208 1.84 6.03 11.05
C VAL A 208 2.54 4.78 11.55
N TRP A 209 1.85 3.97 12.34
CA TRP A 209 2.37 2.73 12.90
C TRP A 209 1.45 1.55 12.63
N GLY A 210 2.04 0.36 12.48
CA GLY A 210 1.35 -0.93 12.44
C GLY A 210 2.27 -2.02 12.97
N GLY A 211 1.77 -2.85 13.88
CA GLY A 211 2.56 -3.85 14.62
C GLY A 211 2.99 -5.01 13.74
N SER A 212 2.05 -5.69 13.08
CA SER A 212 2.35 -6.82 12.23
C SER A 212 3.21 -6.45 11.01
N VAL A 213 3.85 -7.43 10.40
CA VAL A 213 4.67 -7.22 9.18
C VAL A 213 3.84 -6.59 8.05
N LEU A 214 2.58 -7.01 7.88
CA LEU A 214 1.69 -6.45 6.85
C LEU A 214 1.15 -5.08 7.26
N ALA A 215 0.76 -4.87 8.51
CA ALA A 215 0.35 -3.56 9.01
C ALA A 215 1.50 -2.53 8.90
N ALA A 216 2.73 -2.89 9.24
CA ALA A 216 3.92 -2.06 9.04
C ALA A 216 4.18 -1.77 7.54
N ARG A 217 3.90 -2.73 6.65
CA ARG A 217 3.96 -2.49 5.20
C ARG A 217 2.87 -1.53 4.73
N ALA A 218 1.62 -1.70 5.20
CA ALA A 218 0.51 -0.80 4.92
C ALA A 218 0.81 0.62 5.42
N SER A 219 1.33 0.76 6.64
CA SER A 219 1.72 2.06 7.24
C SER A 219 2.65 2.86 6.35
N ARG A 220 3.68 2.21 5.78
CA ARG A 220 4.63 2.87 4.84
C ARG A 220 3.95 3.32 3.56
N ARG A 221 3.02 2.53 3.00
CA ARG A 221 2.26 2.89 1.80
C ARG A 221 1.24 4.00 2.07
N ILE A 222 0.59 3.98 3.24
CA ILE A 222 -0.33 5.03 3.68
C ILE A 222 0.43 6.35 3.88
N ALA A 223 1.55 6.33 4.59
CA ALA A 223 2.38 7.52 4.77
C ALA A 223 2.88 8.09 3.43
N GLU A 224 3.22 7.24 2.46
CA GLU A 224 3.56 7.67 1.09
C GLU A 224 2.38 8.36 0.41
N SER A 225 1.17 7.79 0.52
CA SER A 225 -0.05 8.40 -0.04
C SER A 225 -0.36 9.74 0.61
N LEU A 226 -0.23 9.85 1.94
CA LEU A 226 -0.41 11.09 2.68
C LEU A 226 0.60 12.17 2.28
N ARG A 227 1.89 11.81 2.09
CA ARG A 227 2.91 12.76 1.60
C ARG A 227 2.57 13.25 0.20
N THR A 228 2.15 12.36 -0.69
CA THR A 228 1.78 12.73 -2.07
C THR A 228 0.57 13.66 -2.07
N ALA A 229 -0.43 13.37 -1.26
CA ALA A 229 -1.66 14.15 -1.16
C ALA A 229 -1.43 15.55 -0.56
N SER A 230 -0.69 15.63 0.54
CA SER A 230 -0.53 16.87 1.31
C SER A 230 0.71 17.68 0.95
N GLY A 231 1.76 17.05 0.42
CA GLY A 231 3.09 17.66 0.26
C GLY A 231 3.79 17.90 1.61
N ARG A 232 3.26 17.34 2.71
CA ARG A 232 3.77 17.46 4.07
C ARG A 232 4.54 16.19 4.47
N VAL A 233 5.27 16.28 5.58
CA VAL A 233 5.91 15.12 6.19
C VAL A 233 4.84 14.16 6.72
N ALA A 234 4.98 12.88 6.42
CA ALA A 234 4.25 11.79 7.06
C ALA A 234 5.26 10.65 7.30
N LEU A 235 5.41 10.25 8.55
CA LEU A 235 6.42 9.29 8.98
C LEU A 235 5.76 7.94 9.30
N ALA A 236 6.21 6.89 8.62
CA ALA A 236 5.92 5.51 9.02
C ALA A 236 7.20 4.89 9.59
N ALA A 237 7.17 4.50 10.86
CA ALA A 237 8.34 4.00 11.57
C ALA A 237 7.91 2.98 12.64
N ASP A 238 8.89 2.32 13.25
CA ASP A 238 8.66 1.40 14.34
C ASP A 238 8.32 2.16 15.64
N ALA A 239 7.65 1.52 16.59
CA ALA A 239 7.23 2.16 17.84
C ALA A 239 8.39 2.81 18.60
N SER A 240 9.56 2.17 18.62
CA SER A 240 10.78 2.70 19.26
C SER A 240 11.27 4.03 18.65
N GLU A 241 10.92 4.32 17.40
CA GLU A 241 11.26 5.57 16.72
C GLU A 241 10.17 6.63 16.88
N LEU A 242 8.89 6.24 17.03
CA LEU A 242 7.77 7.15 17.22
C LEU A 242 7.60 7.61 18.68
N LEU A 243 7.85 6.74 19.66
CA LEU A 243 7.72 7.06 21.09
C LEU A 243 8.52 8.30 21.52
N PRO A 244 9.80 8.50 21.10
CA PRO A 244 10.52 9.72 21.42
C PRO A 244 9.89 10.99 20.85
N ILE A 245 9.26 10.91 19.68
CA ILE A 245 8.57 12.06 19.06
C ILE A 245 7.33 12.42 19.90
N LEU A 246 6.52 11.43 20.27
CA LEU A 246 5.36 11.65 21.13
C LEU A 246 5.77 12.19 22.50
N ALA A 247 6.80 11.61 23.12
CA ALA A 247 7.29 12.04 24.43
C ALA A 247 7.87 13.47 24.44
N SER A 248 8.39 13.94 23.31
CA SER A 248 8.89 15.33 23.17
C SER A 248 7.81 16.35 22.80
N THR A 249 6.62 15.87 22.38
CA THR A 249 5.51 16.76 22.02
C THR A 249 4.90 17.38 23.27
N GLN A 250 4.85 18.70 23.31
CA GLN A 250 4.23 19.41 24.43
C GLN A 250 2.69 19.34 24.31
N PRO A 251 1.96 19.13 25.42
CA PRO A 251 0.50 19.28 25.44
C PRO A 251 0.07 20.67 24.95
N ARG A 252 -1.14 20.80 24.43
CA ARG A 252 -1.68 22.12 24.05
C ARG A 252 -1.82 22.99 25.26
N ASP A 253 -1.38 24.23 25.15
CA ASP A 253 -1.71 25.27 26.15
C ASP A 253 -3.16 25.72 25.90
N PRO A 254 -4.11 25.43 26.79
CA PRO A 254 -5.50 25.85 26.65
C PRO A 254 -5.70 27.37 26.70
N PHE A 255 -4.68 28.12 27.11
CA PHE A 255 -4.69 29.58 27.21
C PHE A 255 -3.87 30.28 26.12
N ALA A 256 -3.27 29.52 25.19
CA ALA A 256 -2.52 30.10 24.07
C ALA A 256 -3.45 30.93 23.18
N ASP A 257 -3.00 32.13 22.81
CA ASP A 257 -3.74 32.98 21.87
C ASP A 257 -3.70 32.33 20.48
N PRO A 258 -4.85 31.97 19.89
CA PRO A 258 -4.90 31.37 18.56
C PRO A 258 -4.36 32.27 17.44
N PHE A 259 -4.18 33.58 17.72
CA PHE A 259 -3.69 34.58 16.77
C PHE A 259 -2.18 34.92 16.93
N GLU A 260 -1.54 34.54 18.03
CA GLU A 260 -0.14 34.88 18.32
C GLU A 260 0.91 33.83 17.91
N GLY A 261 0.51 32.68 17.39
CA GLY A 261 1.43 31.60 17.02
C GLY A 261 1.37 31.24 15.55
N ALA A 262 2.53 30.95 14.92
CA ALA A 262 2.55 30.14 13.73
C ALA A 262 1.87 28.81 14.09
N THR A 263 0.90 28.36 13.32
CA THR A 263 0.24 27.07 13.52
C THR A 263 1.31 25.98 13.38
N GLU A 264 1.91 25.57 14.50
CA GLU A 264 2.83 24.42 14.50
C GLU A 264 2.04 23.20 14.11
N GLU A 265 2.47 22.55 13.01
CA GLU A 265 1.90 21.27 12.63
C GLU A 265 2.21 20.24 13.73
N ARG A 266 1.18 19.85 14.46
CA ARG A 266 1.31 18.88 15.54
C ARG A 266 1.27 17.45 14.99
N PRO A 267 1.90 16.49 15.65
CA PRO A 267 1.74 15.10 15.27
C PRO A 267 0.29 14.62 15.47
N VAL A 268 -0.13 13.69 14.61
CA VAL A 268 -1.31 12.84 14.80
C VAL A 268 -0.85 11.40 14.64
N LEU A 269 -1.19 10.56 15.60
CA LEU A 269 -0.87 9.14 15.55
C LEU A 269 -1.92 8.40 14.72
N VAL A 270 -1.47 7.70 13.67
CA VAL A 270 -2.32 6.84 12.83
C VAL A 270 -1.92 5.39 13.08
N LEU A 271 -2.80 4.66 13.74
CA LEU A 271 -2.63 3.23 14.03
C LEU A 271 -3.24 2.41 12.91
N VAL A 272 -2.49 1.47 12.38
CA VAL A 272 -2.93 0.53 11.34
C VAL A 272 -3.05 -0.86 11.98
N ASP A 273 -4.28 -1.29 12.17
CA ASP A 273 -4.62 -2.57 12.81
C ASP A 273 -5.17 -3.55 11.77
N ASP A 274 -4.40 -4.60 11.48
CA ASP A 274 -4.80 -5.73 10.65
C ASP A 274 -5.19 -6.98 11.45
N GLY A 275 -5.19 -6.89 12.79
CA GLY A 275 -5.58 -7.95 13.70
C GLY A 275 -4.63 -9.15 13.72
N PHE A 276 -3.37 -8.98 13.31
CA PHE A 276 -2.33 -10.02 13.30
C PHE A 276 -1.13 -9.69 14.21
N GLY A 277 -1.26 -8.72 15.10
CA GLY A 277 -0.24 -8.41 16.11
C GLY A 277 -0.01 -9.57 17.08
N ASP A 278 1.20 -9.65 17.62
CA ASP A 278 1.54 -10.50 18.77
C ASP A 278 1.46 -9.69 20.08
N GLU A 279 1.71 -10.36 21.23
CA GLU A 279 1.68 -9.72 22.55
C GLU A 279 2.65 -8.51 22.64
N ALA A 280 3.79 -8.59 21.98
CA ALA A 280 4.75 -7.48 21.94
C ALA A 280 4.26 -6.31 21.06
N ASP A 281 3.45 -6.60 20.04
CA ASP A 281 2.79 -5.56 19.24
C ASP A 281 1.67 -4.88 20.03
N ASP A 282 0.93 -5.62 20.83
CA ASP A 282 -0.10 -5.07 21.73
C ASP A 282 0.53 -4.15 22.79
N GLU A 283 1.64 -4.55 23.42
CA GLU A 283 2.40 -3.71 24.35
C GLU A 283 2.89 -2.40 23.69
N ARG A 284 3.40 -2.47 22.44
CA ARG A 284 3.83 -1.29 21.68
C ARG A 284 2.66 -0.37 21.33
N HIS A 285 1.52 -0.96 20.95
CA HIS A 285 0.29 -0.24 20.67
C HIS A 285 -0.16 0.55 21.91
N GLU A 286 -0.29 -0.11 23.06
CA GLU A 286 -0.66 0.53 24.33
C GLU A 286 0.32 1.65 24.73
N ALA A 287 1.62 1.43 24.54
CA ALA A 287 2.64 2.44 24.82
C ALA A 287 2.49 3.67 23.92
N LEU A 288 2.23 3.48 22.61
CA LEU A 288 2.01 4.58 21.67
C LEU A 288 0.74 5.37 22.02
N GLU A 289 -0.38 4.70 22.31
CA GLU A 289 -1.62 5.37 22.73
C GLU A 289 -1.46 6.11 24.05
N HIS A 290 -0.78 5.51 25.03
CA HIS A 290 -0.52 6.16 26.31
C HIS A 290 0.29 7.46 26.12
N ASN A 291 1.39 7.42 25.36
CA ASN A 291 2.21 8.61 25.11
C ASN A 291 1.47 9.66 24.29
N ALA A 292 0.67 9.26 23.31
CA ALA A 292 -0.18 10.18 22.55
C ALA A 292 -1.18 10.91 23.46
N ARG A 293 -1.82 10.18 24.39
CA ARG A 293 -2.76 10.75 25.37
C ARG A 293 -2.08 11.73 26.32
N VAL A 294 -0.88 11.40 26.82
CA VAL A 294 -0.10 12.28 27.70
C VAL A 294 0.31 13.56 26.99
N ALA A 295 0.65 13.49 25.72
CA ALA A 295 1.08 14.62 24.89
C ALA A 295 -0.08 15.39 24.25
N ASP A 296 -1.34 15.03 24.53
CA ASP A 296 -2.53 15.60 23.87
C ASP A 296 -2.45 15.51 22.35
N VAL A 297 -1.98 14.35 21.85
CA VAL A 297 -1.89 13.99 20.42
C VAL A 297 -3.11 13.19 20.03
N ARG A 298 -3.77 13.60 18.93
CA ARG A 298 -4.93 12.89 18.38
C ARG A 298 -4.51 11.51 17.85
N VAL A 299 -5.42 10.55 17.96
CA VAL A 299 -5.18 9.16 17.48
C VAL A 299 -6.28 8.77 16.50
N CYS A 300 -5.89 8.33 15.32
CA CYS A 300 -6.78 7.75 14.31
C CYS A 300 -6.45 6.27 14.15
N THR A 301 -7.45 5.40 14.06
CA THR A 301 -7.23 3.97 13.86
C THR A 301 -7.86 3.52 12.53
N LEU A 302 -7.05 2.85 11.70
CA LEU A 302 -7.48 2.18 10.48
C LEU A 302 -7.56 0.69 10.76
N THR A 303 -8.78 0.17 10.95
CA THR A 303 -9.02 -1.22 11.32
C THR A 303 -9.43 -2.07 10.12
N HIS A 304 -9.13 -3.37 10.18
CA HIS A 304 -9.59 -4.36 9.23
C HIS A 304 -11.07 -4.72 9.41
N ALA A 305 -11.67 -5.42 8.43
CA ALA A 305 -13.04 -5.92 8.47
C ALA A 305 -13.14 -7.46 8.58
N GLY A 306 -12.03 -8.13 8.96
CA GLY A 306 -11.94 -9.60 8.97
C GLY A 306 -11.30 -10.17 7.71
N GLY A 307 -11.34 -11.48 7.54
CA GLY A 307 -10.79 -12.18 6.39
C GLY A 307 -9.32 -12.61 6.53
N THR A 308 -8.73 -13.04 5.43
CA THR A 308 -7.33 -13.45 5.33
C THR A 308 -6.37 -12.25 5.48
N ALA A 309 -5.09 -12.52 5.67
CA ALA A 309 -4.06 -11.49 5.78
C ALA A 309 -4.06 -10.50 4.60
N MET A 310 -4.28 -10.99 3.36
CA MET A 310 -4.32 -10.13 2.19
C MET A 310 -5.60 -9.28 2.09
N GLU A 311 -6.75 -9.82 2.52
CA GLU A 311 -8.00 -9.06 2.60
C GLU A 311 -7.88 -7.93 3.63
N ARG A 312 -7.34 -8.22 4.82
CA ARG A 312 -7.12 -7.24 5.88
C ARG A 312 -6.11 -6.17 5.46
N TYR A 313 -4.99 -6.57 4.85
CA TYR A 313 -4.02 -5.63 4.28
C TYR A 313 -4.67 -4.68 3.25
N ALA A 314 -5.44 -5.25 2.30
CA ALA A 314 -6.12 -4.46 1.27
C ALA A 314 -7.15 -3.49 1.87
N THR A 315 -7.88 -3.92 2.92
CA THR A 315 -8.84 -3.08 3.65
C THR A 315 -8.16 -1.86 4.26
N VAL A 316 -7.14 -2.05 5.10
CA VAL A 316 -6.47 -0.93 5.79
C VAL A 316 -5.74 -0.01 4.81
N LEU A 317 -5.13 -0.58 3.75
CA LEU A 317 -4.51 0.21 2.69
C LEU A 317 -5.53 1.04 1.91
N ALA A 318 -6.69 0.47 1.55
CA ALA A 318 -7.75 1.19 0.85
C ALA A 318 -8.30 2.34 1.71
N LYS A 319 -8.58 2.11 2.99
CA LYS A 319 -9.00 3.16 3.95
C LYS A 319 -8.00 4.31 3.99
N GLY A 320 -6.71 4.01 4.14
CA GLY A 320 -5.66 5.04 4.16
C GLY A 320 -5.52 5.79 2.84
N ARG A 321 -5.70 5.11 1.69
CA ARG A 321 -5.69 5.76 0.36
C ARG A 321 -6.89 6.69 0.15
N PHE A 322 -8.10 6.29 0.58
CA PHE A 322 -9.28 7.18 0.54
C PHE A 322 -9.09 8.38 1.45
N ALA A 323 -8.58 8.19 2.68
CA ALA A 323 -8.27 9.30 3.59
C ALA A 323 -7.24 10.27 2.98
N ALA A 324 -6.20 9.77 2.33
CA ALA A 324 -5.23 10.60 1.62
C ALA A 324 -5.87 11.38 0.44
N ALA A 325 -6.78 10.75 -0.32
CA ALA A 325 -7.49 11.43 -1.40
C ALA A 325 -8.39 12.56 -0.86
N TYR A 326 -9.12 12.33 0.23
CA TYR A 326 -9.92 13.38 0.86
C TYR A 326 -9.06 14.48 1.50
N LEU A 327 -7.92 14.13 2.08
CA LEU A 327 -6.96 15.14 2.55
C LEU A 327 -6.48 16.03 1.39
N GLN A 328 -6.20 15.45 0.22
CA GLN A 328 -5.83 16.20 -0.97
C GLN A 328 -6.94 17.14 -1.43
N ILE A 329 -8.20 16.67 -1.41
CA ILE A 329 -9.40 17.45 -1.78
C ILE A 329 -9.60 18.61 -0.81
N GLY A 330 -9.59 18.36 0.51
CA GLY A 330 -9.73 19.40 1.53
C GLY A 330 -8.66 20.49 1.43
N LEU A 331 -7.42 20.11 1.08
CA LEU A 331 -6.32 21.04 0.82
C LEU A 331 -6.43 21.77 -0.54
N GLY A 332 -7.46 21.51 -1.36
CA GLY A 332 -7.63 22.12 -2.68
C GLY A 332 -6.56 21.75 -3.70
N ARG A 333 -5.90 20.58 -3.56
CA ARG A 333 -4.82 20.11 -4.44
C ARG A 333 -5.34 19.14 -5.51
N VAL A 334 -6.48 19.48 -6.13
CA VAL A 334 -7.20 18.63 -7.10
C VAL A 334 -6.83 18.93 -8.58
N LEU A 335 -5.87 19.81 -8.83
CA LEU A 335 -5.39 20.16 -10.18
C LEU A 335 -4.11 19.44 -10.54
#